data_691c9ee985a084cf5ed66d8d1b79a808
#
_entry.id   691c9ee985a084cf5ed66d8d1b79a808
#
_cell.length_a   1.000
_cell.length_b   1.000
_cell.length_c   1.000
_cell.angle_alpha   90.00
_cell.angle_beta   90.00
_cell.angle_gamma   90.00
#
_symmetry.space_group_name_H-M   'P 1'
#
loop_
_entity.id
_entity.type
_entity.pdbx_description
1 polymer ?
#
loop_
_entity_poly.entity_id
_entity_poly.type
_entity_poly.pdbx_seq_one_letter_code
_entity_poly.pdbx_strand_id
1 'polypeptide(L)'
;MNGPILVVDDEPDMCWVMECILRSQGFEVVTVDSGEEACNQLANRDFFFVFMDAKLPDMDGLDVVRHAHAQRPGTVRVVLVSGYHYHDDPVIRQAIDENLICGFLAKPFTHSDLLKALPTS
;
A
#
# COMPACT_ATOMS: atom_id res chain seq x y z
N MET A 1 17.88 6.59 -6.85
CA MET A 1 16.90 5.50 -6.95
C MET A 1 16.09 5.42 -5.69
N ASN A 2 14.80 5.28 -5.85
CA ASN A 2 13.88 5.42 -4.71
C ASN A 2 13.70 4.12 -3.98
N GLY A 3 14.25 3.13 -3.98
CA GLY A 3 14.03 1.90 -3.24
C GLY A 3 12.81 1.12 -3.72
N PRO A 4 12.55 -0.03 -3.12
CA PRO A 4 11.48 -0.92 -3.57
C PRO A 4 10.08 -0.45 -3.16
N ILE A 5 9.10 -0.88 -3.94
CA ILE A 5 7.68 -0.70 -3.62
C ILE A 5 7.13 -2.05 -3.15
N LEU A 6 6.39 -2.02 -2.05
CA LEU A 6 5.68 -3.19 -1.54
C LEU A 6 4.23 -3.15 -2.00
N VAL A 7 3.75 -4.24 -2.58
CA VAL A 7 2.35 -4.40 -2.97
C VAL A 7 1.76 -5.52 -2.11
N VAL A 8 0.72 -5.19 -1.35
CA VAL A 8 0.05 -6.14 -0.46
C VAL A 8 -1.38 -6.33 -0.94
N ASP A 9 -1.67 -7.51 -1.50
CA ASP A 9 -2.99 -7.84 -2.03
C ASP A 9 -3.10 -9.36 -2.07
N ASP A 10 -4.25 -9.91 -1.67
CA ASP A 10 -4.47 -11.35 -1.67
C ASP A 10 -4.91 -11.90 -3.03
N GLU A 11 -5.16 -11.03 -3.99
CA GLU A 11 -5.53 -11.43 -5.34
C GLU A 11 -4.28 -11.52 -6.23
N PRO A 12 -3.87 -12.73 -6.66
CA PRO A 12 -2.64 -12.87 -7.45
C PRO A 12 -2.65 -12.07 -8.74
N ASP A 13 -3.80 -11.99 -9.41
CA ASP A 13 -3.92 -11.24 -10.65
C ASP A 13 -3.67 -9.75 -10.44
N MET A 14 -4.18 -9.20 -9.34
CA MET A 14 -3.97 -7.80 -9.00
C MET A 14 -2.51 -7.52 -8.68
N CYS A 15 -1.87 -8.39 -7.91
CA CYS A 15 -0.44 -8.28 -7.64
C CYS A 15 0.36 -8.26 -8.93
N TRP A 16 0.03 -9.16 -9.86
CA TRP A 16 0.75 -9.26 -11.13
C TRP A 16 0.59 -7.98 -11.96
N VAL A 17 -0.64 -7.47 -12.05
CA VAL A 17 -0.90 -6.25 -12.83
C VAL A 17 -0.13 -5.07 -12.23
N MET A 18 -0.20 -4.88 -10.93
CA MET A 18 0.48 -3.78 -10.26
C MET A 18 2.00 -3.91 -10.40
N GLU A 19 2.52 -5.12 -10.24
CA GLU A 19 3.94 -5.37 -10.40
C GLU A 19 4.41 -5.02 -11.80
N CYS A 20 3.68 -5.44 -12.84
CA CYS A 20 4.04 -5.14 -14.23
C CYS A 20 4.08 -3.63 -14.49
N ILE A 21 3.07 -2.92 -14.02
CA ILE A 21 2.99 -1.47 -14.22
C ILE A 21 4.14 -0.76 -13.50
N LEU A 22 4.37 -1.11 -12.25
CA LEU A 22 5.40 -0.44 -11.44
C LEU A 22 6.80 -0.77 -11.92
N ARG A 23 7.05 -2.01 -12.34
CA ARG A 23 8.35 -2.37 -12.91
C ARG A 23 8.61 -1.65 -14.22
N SER A 24 7.56 -1.37 -15.00
CA SER A 24 7.72 -0.62 -16.25
C SER A 24 8.18 0.81 -16.00
N GLN A 25 7.99 1.32 -14.79
CA GLN A 25 8.44 2.65 -14.38
C GLN A 25 9.83 2.62 -13.72
N GLY A 26 10.47 1.47 -13.70
CA GLY A 26 11.82 1.34 -13.17
C GLY A 26 11.91 0.99 -11.68
N PHE A 27 10.80 0.66 -11.03
CA PHE A 27 10.81 0.30 -9.62
C PHE A 27 11.08 -1.19 -9.42
N GLU A 28 11.79 -1.49 -8.34
CA GLU A 28 11.82 -2.84 -7.80
C GLU A 28 10.51 -3.05 -7.03
N VAL A 29 9.86 -4.21 -7.19
CA VAL A 29 8.57 -4.48 -6.58
C VAL A 29 8.63 -5.79 -5.81
N VAL A 30 8.11 -5.77 -4.60
CA VAL A 30 7.92 -6.97 -3.77
C VAL A 30 6.42 -7.12 -3.56
N THR A 31 5.88 -8.30 -3.81
CA THR A 31 4.47 -8.59 -3.60
C THR A 31 4.29 -9.60 -2.49
N VAL A 32 3.31 -9.36 -1.63
CA VAL A 32 2.91 -10.30 -0.57
C VAL A 32 1.39 -10.38 -0.55
N ASP A 33 0.85 -11.46 0.01
CA ASP A 33 -0.58 -11.74 -0.08
C ASP A 33 -1.30 -11.80 1.28
N SER A 34 -0.63 -11.43 2.35
CA SER A 34 -1.22 -11.44 3.69
C SER A 34 -0.68 -10.31 4.54
N GLY A 35 -1.42 -9.98 5.61
CA GLY A 35 -0.97 -8.98 6.57
C GLY A 35 0.26 -9.44 7.34
N GLU A 36 0.36 -10.72 7.66
CA GLU A 36 1.53 -11.26 8.36
C GLU A 36 2.79 -11.07 7.53
N GLU A 37 2.76 -11.43 6.26
CA GLU A 37 3.91 -11.25 5.38
C GLU A 37 4.25 -9.77 5.19
N ALA A 38 3.22 -8.91 5.10
CA ALA A 38 3.45 -7.48 5.00
C ALA A 38 4.16 -6.94 6.24
N CYS A 39 3.73 -7.36 7.42
CA CYS A 39 4.39 -6.96 8.66
C CYS A 39 5.84 -7.41 8.69
N ASN A 40 6.12 -8.63 8.26
CA ASN A 40 7.49 -9.15 8.20
C ASN A 40 8.36 -8.34 7.25
N GLN A 41 7.87 -8.02 6.08
CA GLN A 41 8.61 -7.22 5.11
C GLN A 41 8.90 -5.81 5.66
N LEU A 42 7.88 -5.18 6.24
CA LEU A 42 8.03 -3.82 6.76
C LEU A 42 8.95 -3.75 7.99
N ALA A 43 9.04 -4.84 8.75
CA ALA A 43 9.94 -4.90 9.90
C ALA A 43 11.41 -5.09 9.50
N ASN A 44 11.65 -5.73 8.35
CA ASN A 44 13.00 -6.16 7.97
C ASN A 44 13.62 -5.36 6.83
N ARG A 45 12.86 -4.46 6.21
CA ARG A 45 13.31 -3.81 5.00
C ARG A 45 12.67 -2.43 4.87
N ASP A 46 13.40 -1.48 4.28
CA ASP A 46 12.87 -0.16 3.97
C ASP A 46 12.23 -0.17 2.58
N PHE A 47 11.03 0.37 2.50
CA PHE A 47 10.31 0.51 1.24
C PHE A 47 10.12 1.99 0.92
N PHE A 48 10.24 2.32 -0.35
CA PHE A 48 9.98 3.67 -0.85
C PHE A 48 8.49 4.00 -0.72
N PHE A 49 7.63 3.03 -1.00
CA PHE A 49 6.19 3.23 -1.04
C PHE A 49 5.48 1.90 -0.86
N VAL A 50 4.24 1.94 -0.36
CA VAL A 50 3.45 0.72 -0.13
C VAL A 50 2.05 0.91 -0.68
N PHE A 51 1.59 -0.04 -1.49
CA PHE A 51 0.19 -0.17 -1.86
C PHE A 51 -0.41 -1.27 -1.00
N MET A 52 -1.35 -0.91 -0.13
CA MET A 52 -1.90 -1.80 0.88
C MET A 52 -3.39 -2.03 0.64
N ASP A 53 -3.77 -3.27 0.34
CA ASP A 53 -5.18 -3.63 0.26
C ASP A 53 -5.84 -3.38 1.63
N ALA A 54 -7.01 -2.75 1.61
CA ALA A 54 -7.75 -2.45 2.84
C ALA A 54 -8.18 -3.72 3.57
N LYS A 55 -8.46 -4.80 2.83
CA LYS A 55 -8.93 -6.05 3.41
C LYS A 55 -8.07 -7.21 2.96
N LEU A 56 -7.38 -7.81 3.91
CA LEU A 56 -6.55 -8.99 3.70
C LEU A 56 -7.19 -10.19 4.38
N PRO A 57 -6.83 -11.43 4.01
CA PRO A 57 -7.50 -12.60 4.59
C PRO A 57 -7.31 -12.75 6.10
N ASP A 58 -6.19 -12.26 6.63
CA ASP A 58 -5.84 -12.44 8.04
C ASP A 58 -6.02 -11.19 8.89
N MET A 59 -6.06 -10.00 8.28
CA MET A 59 -6.21 -8.75 9.02
C MET A 59 -6.55 -7.59 8.08
N ASP A 60 -7.03 -6.49 8.63
CA ASP A 60 -7.27 -5.27 7.85
C ASP A 60 -5.96 -4.58 7.49
N GLY A 61 -5.91 -3.99 6.31
CA GLY A 61 -4.70 -3.28 5.87
C GLY A 61 -4.31 -2.13 6.79
N LEU A 62 -5.28 -1.41 7.35
CA LEU A 62 -4.98 -0.35 8.32
C LEU A 62 -4.31 -0.87 9.58
N ASP A 63 -4.63 -2.10 10.01
CA ASP A 63 -3.97 -2.69 11.16
C ASP A 63 -2.49 -2.97 10.87
N VAL A 64 -2.18 -3.40 9.65
CA VAL A 64 -0.80 -3.59 9.21
C VAL A 64 -0.06 -2.25 9.27
N VAL A 65 -0.68 -1.20 8.75
CA VAL A 65 -0.08 0.14 8.71
C VAL A 65 0.16 0.66 10.13
N ARG A 66 -0.81 0.50 11.03
CA ARG A 66 -0.66 0.92 12.43
C ARG A 66 0.48 0.18 13.12
N HIS A 67 0.57 -1.11 12.88
CA HIS A 67 1.64 -1.93 13.46
C HIS A 67 3.02 -1.48 12.96
N ALA A 68 3.15 -1.26 11.66
CA ALA A 68 4.40 -0.79 11.07
C ALA A 68 4.78 0.60 11.60
N HIS A 69 3.80 1.49 11.70
CA HIS A 69 4.02 2.85 12.19
C HIS A 69 4.45 2.86 13.66
N ALA A 70 3.87 1.97 14.47
CA ALA A 70 4.23 1.85 15.89
C ALA A 70 5.69 1.41 16.07
N GLN A 71 6.17 0.53 15.19
CA GLN A 71 7.55 0.04 15.26
C GLN A 71 8.55 1.02 14.66
N ARG A 72 8.17 1.68 13.56
CA ARG A 72 9.08 2.56 12.82
C ARG A 72 8.31 3.81 12.35
N PRO A 73 8.03 4.75 13.26
CA PRO A 73 7.21 5.92 12.92
C PRO A 73 7.82 6.76 11.79
N GLY A 74 6.97 7.18 10.87
CA GLY A 74 7.33 8.15 9.84
C GLY A 74 8.18 7.62 8.70
N THR A 75 8.41 6.32 8.62
CA THR A 75 9.34 5.75 7.64
C THR A 75 8.66 5.23 6.37
N VAL A 76 7.33 5.06 6.37
CA VAL A 76 6.64 4.39 5.26
C VAL A 76 5.50 5.27 4.75
N ARG A 77 5.45 5.43 3.42
CA ARG A 77 4.33 6.09 2.75
C ARG A 77 3.42 5.02 2.17
N VAL A 78 2.15 5.06 2.56
CA VAL A 78 1.18 4.02 2.22
C VAL A 78 -0.01 4.63 1.51
N VAL A 79 -0.41 4.03 0.39
CA VAL A 79 -1.70 4.26 -0.24
C VAL A 79 -2.57 3.03 0.05
N LEU A 80 -3.75 3.28 0.61
CA LEU A 80 -4.71 2.22 0.87
C LEU A 80 -5.50 1.94 -0.41
N VAL A 81 -5.67 0.66 -0.77
CA VAL A 81 -6.36 0.25 -1.99
C VAL A 81 -7.59 -0.55 -1.60
N SER A 82 -8.76 -0.18 -2.14
CA SER A 82 -10.00 -0.88 -1.78
C SER A 82 -11.02 -0.84 -2.90
N GLY A 83 -11.88 -1.89 -2.95
CA GLY A 83 -13.02 -1.96 -3.85
C GLY A 83 -14.22 -1.15 -3.41
N TYR A 84 -14.15 -0.51 -2.24
CA TYR A 84 -15.25 0.32 -1.73
C TYR A 84 -14.86 1.79 -1.80
N HIS A 85 -15.90 2.65 -1.82
CA HIS A 85 -15.66 4.10 -1.80
C HIS A 85 -15.52 4.55 -0.36
N TYR A 86 -14.28 4.59 0.12
CA TYR A 86 -13.99 4.97 1.51
C TYR A 86 -13.59 6.43 1.67
N HIS A 87 -13.58 7.21 0.60
CA HIS A 87 -13.07 8.59 0.70
C HIS A 87 -13.87 9.46 1.69
N ASP A 88 -15.12 9.09 1.99
CA ASP A 88 -15.93 9.77 3.01
C ASP A 88 -15.99 9.00 4.32
N ASP A 89 -15.28 7.88 4.43
CA ASP A 89 -15.28 7.07 5.65
C ASP A 89 -14.46 7.77 6.73
N PRO A 90 -15.04 7.99 7.93
CA PRO A 90 -14.29 8.67 9.00
C PRO A 90 -12.99 7.96 9.40
N VAL A 91 -12.95 6.63 9.32
CA VAL A 91 -11.74 5.85 9.66
C VAL A 91 -10.62 6.17 8.68
N ILE A 92 -10.94 6.25 7.39
CA ILE A 92 -9.95 6.56 6.35
C ILE A 92 -9.47 8.01 6.51
N ARG A 93 -10.40 8.94 6.74
CA ARG A 93 -10.04 10.34 6.94
C ARG A 93 -9.15 10.51 8.16
N GLN A 94 -9.45 9.81 9.23
CA GLN A 94 -8.61 9.83 10.43
C GLN A 94 -7.22 9.30 10.15
N ALA A 95 -7.10 8.21 9.38
CA ALA A 95 -5.82 7.64 9.02
C ALA A 95 -4.97 8.62 8.21
N ILE A 96 -5.59 9.38 7.31
CA ILE A 96 -4.89 10.43 6.55
C ILE A 96 -4.44 11.55 7.50
N ASP A 97 -5.33 12.00 8.39
CA ASP A 97 -5.03 13.08 9.33
C ASP A 97 -3.91 12.70 10.29
N GLU A 98 -3.83 11.43 10.66
CA GLU A 98 -2.77 10.93 11.53
C GLU A 98 -1.48 10.57 10.78
N ASN A 99 -1.45 10.79 9.47
CA ASN A 99 -0.32 10.46 8.60
C ASN A 99 0.00 8.96 8.56
N LEU A 100 -0.98 8.11 8.82
CA LEU A 100 -0.83 6.66 8.69
C LEU A 100 -0.82 6.25 7.23
N ILE A 101 -1.66 6.91 6.41
CA ILE A 101 -1.68 6.71 4.97
C ILE A 101 -1.58 8.07 4.30
N CYS A 102 -1.04 8.11 3.09
CA CYS A 102 -0.92 9.35 2.34
C CYS A 102 -1.96 9.49 1.23
N GLY A 103 -2.79 8.47 1.02
CA GLY A 103 -3.84 8.54 0.02
C GLY A 103 -4.64 7.25 -0.06
N PHE A 104 -5.53 7.24 -1.03
CA PHE A 104 -6.47 6.16 -1.24
C PHE A 104 -6.62 5.89 -2.74
N LEU A 105 -6.69 4.62 -3.13
CA LEU A 105 -6.88 4.22 -4.52
C LEU A 105 -8.07 3.26 -4.59
N ALA A 106 -9.11 3.63 -5.33
CA ALA A 106 -10.31 2.81 -5.45
C ALA A 106 -10.17 1.79 -6.58
N LYS A 107 -10.61 0.56 -6.34
CA LYS A 107 -10.72 -0.47 -7.38
C LYS A 107 -12.09 -0.37 -8.03
N PRO A 108 -12.22 -0.58 -9.34
CA PRO A 108 -11.12 -0.77 -10.29
C PRO A 108 -10.42 0.55 -10.59
N PHE A 109 -9.12 0.49 -10.77
CA PHE A 109 -8.34 1.68 -11.13
C PHE A 109 -7.71 1.49 -12.51
N THR A 110 -7.39 2.61 -13.16
CA THR A 110 -6.67 2.58 -14.43
C THR A 110 -5.17 2.60 -14.18
N HIS A 111 -4.41 2.28 -15.21
CA HIS A 111 -2.95 2.44 -15.20
C HIS A 111 -2.57 3.86 -14.74
N SER A 112 -3.25 4.87 -15.30
CA SER A 112 -3.01 6.26 -14.95
C SER A 112 -3.29 6.55 -13.47
N ASP A 113 -4.38 5.99 -12.93
CA ASP A 113 -4.73 6.17 -11.51
C ASP A 113 -3.62 5.63 -10.61
N LEU A 114 -3.10 4.46 -10.94
CA LEU A 114 -2.02 3.85 -10.16
C LEU A 114 -0.77 4.73 -10.19
N LEU A 115 -0.39 5.22 -11.36
CA LEU A 115 0.81 6.05 -11.48
C LEU A 115 0.66 7.38 -10.77
N LYS A 116 -0.56 7.96 -10.78
CA LYS A 116 -0.82 9.22 -10.07
C LYS A 116 -0.78 9.06 -8.56
N ALA A 117 -0.99 7.84 -8.05
CA ALA A 117 -0.91 7.58 -6.61
C ALA A 117 0.52 7.58 -6.11
N LEU A 118 1.50 7.40 -6.98
CA LEU A 118 2.91 7.44 -6.60
C LEU A 118 3.32 8.85 -6.17
N PRO A 119 4.22 8.96 -5.18
CA PRO A 119 4.69 10.28 -4.78
C PRO A 119 5.51 10.90 -5.91
N THR A 120 5.34 12.21 -6.09
CA THR A 120 6.19 12.97 -7.00
C THR A 120 7.53 13.18 -6.32
N SER A 121 8.57 12.81 -6.99
CA SER A 121 9.92 12.97 -6.47
C SER A 121 10.44 14.38 -6.69
#